data_3f8da01163143774856a7ae63f891d64
#
_entry.id   3f8da01163143774856a7ae63f891d64
#
_cell.length_a   1.000
_cell.length_b   1.000
_cell.length_c   1.000
_cell.angle_alpha   90.00
_cell.angle_beta   90.00
_cell.angle_gamma   90.00
#
_symmetry.space_group_name_H-M   'P 1'
#
loop_
_entity.id
_entity.type
_entity.pdbx_description
1 polymer ?
#
loop_
_entity_poly.entity_id
_entity_poly.type
_entity_poly.pdbx_seq_one_letter_code
_entity_poly.pdbx_strand_id
1 'polypeptide(L)'
;MRFPFFPTPAEGETIYSAFCRCAARSGLSKREILGPLTGQRHTKVLLCSALPVYLKRLASSLPLGHPWTNPECVIRLHSAMPYYTYFDSAVRRNEAFHLIANNDAFSWAGMALGLMHYRCGAWPKHPRFCTDCNREDEVALGFSYFRREHQLPAIVVEDAR
;
A
#
# COMPACT_ATOMS: atom_id res chain seq x y z
N MET A 1 -2.57 15.39 13.99
CA MET A 1 -4.03 15.25 13.80
C MET A 1 -4.32 13.77 13.59
N ARG A 2 -5.28 13.20 14.28
CA ARG A 2 -5.69 11.79 14.11
C ARG A 2 -6.95 11.71 13.28
N PHE A 3 -7.07 10.67 12.48
CA PHE A 3 -8.33 10.37 11.81
C PHE A 3 -9.37 9.98 12.86
N PRO A 4 -10.56 10.59 12.86
CA PRO A 4 -11.63 10.19 13.77
C PRO A 4 -12.15 8.78 13.42
N PHE A 5 -12.04 8.41 12.15
CA PHE A 5 -12.42 7.12 11.60
C PHE A 5 -11.46 6.74 10.47
N PHE A 6 -11.06 5.49 10.45
CA PHE A 6 -10.37 4.87 9.32
C PHE A 6 -10.87 3.44 9.17
N PRO A 7 -11.22 2.98 7.95
CA PRO A 7 -11.81 1.66 7.78
C PRO A 7 -10.81 0.55 8.12
N THR A 8 -11.26 -0.46 8.84
CA THR A 8 -10.48 -1.67 9.05
C THR A 8 -10.13 -2.28 7.70
N PRO A 9 -8.86 -2.60 7.46
CA PRO A 9 -8.44 -3.18 6.19
C PRO A 9 -9.01 -4.59 6.02
N ALA A 10 -9.40 -4.92 4.80
CA ALA A 10 -9.67 -6.29 4.41
C ALA A 10 -8.35 -7.06 4.21
N GLU A 11 -8.42 -8.39 4.17
CA GLU A 11 -7.24 -9.22 3.95
C GLU A 11 -6.60 -8.91 2.60
N GLY A 12 -5.29 -8.65 2.59
CA GLY A 12 -4.57 -8.30 1.37
C GLY A 12 -4.96 -6.97 0.72
N GLU A 13 -5.80 -6.16 1.36
CA GLU A 13 -6.19 -4.85 0.83
C GLU A 13 -5.01 -3.91 0.75
N THR A 14 -4.87 -3.22 -0.40
CA THR A 14 -3.83 -2.20 -0.56
C THR A 14 -4.13 -0.94 0.25
N ILE A 15 -3.09 -0.22 0.65
CA ILE A 15 -3.22 1.07 1.35
C ILE A 15 -4.06 2.05 0.52
N TYR A 16 -3.83 2.07 -0.80
CA TYR A 16 -4.59 2.91 -1.72
C TYR A 16 -6.10 2.64 -1.63
N SER A 17 -6.50 1.35 -1.63
CA SER A 17 -7.89 0.95 -1.52
C SER A 17 -8.54 1.43 -0.23
N ALA A 18 -7.88 1.22 0.90
CA ALA A 18 -8.39 1.66 2.20
C ALA A 18 -8.58 3.18 2.27
N PHE A 19 -7.67 3.95 1.64
CA PHE A 19 -7.85 5.41 1.51
C PHE A 19 -9.05 5.78 0.64
N CYS A 20 -9.26 5.07 -0.46
CA CYS A 20 -10.45 5.27 -1.31
C CYS A 20 -11.75 5.00 -0.53
N ARG A 21 -11.78 3.91 0.24
CA ARG A 21 -12.93 3.59 1.11
C ARG A 21 -13.13 4.62 2.23
N CYS A 22 -12.04 5.10 2.80
CA CYS A 22 -12.10 6.17 3.80
C CYS A 22 -12.71 7.43 3.18
N ALA A 23 -12.27 7.84 1.99
CA ALA A 23 -12.82 8.98 1.27
C ALA A 23 -14.31 8.81 0.97
N ALA A 24 -14.68 7.67 0.41
CA ALA A 24 -16.07 7.38 0.05
C ALA A 24 -17.02 7.41 1.26
N ARG A 25 -16.56 6.92 2.43
CA ARG A 25 -17.38 6.86 3.64
C ARG A 25 -17.42 8.17 4.44
N SER A 26 -16.34 8.95 4.40
CA SER A 26 -16.25 10.20 5.17
C SER A 26 -16.72 11.43 4.39
N GLY A 27 -16.86 11.33 3.07
CA GLY A 27 -17.12 12.47 2.20
C GLY A 27 -15.95 13.47 2.13
N LEU A 28 -14.80 13.13 2.72
CA LEU A 28 -13.63 13.98 2.72
C LEU A 28 -12.94 13.98 1.35
N SER A 29 -12.45 15.13 0.96
CA SER A 29 -11.65 15.26 -0.25
C SER A 29 -10.31 14.55 -0.10
N LYS A 30 -9.69 14.20 -1.24
CA LYS A 30 -8.33 13.65 -1.28
C LYS A 30 -7.33 14.48 -0.47
N ARG A 31 -7.44 15.80 -0.49
CA ARG A 31 -6.56 16.71 0.23
C ARG A 31 -6.70 16.60 1.74
N GLU A 32 -7.94 16.49 2.22
CA GLU A 32 -8.23 16.36 3.65
C GLU A 32 -7.75 15.04 4.23
N ILE A 33 -7.83 13.96 3.42
CA ILE A 33 -7.37 12.64 3.84
C ILE A 33 -5.85 12.54 3.77
N LEU A 34 -5.22 13.00 2.70
CA LEU A 34 -3.78 12.86 2.50
C LEU A 34 -2.96 13.94 3.20
N GLY A 35 -3.54 15.09 3.48
CA GLY A 35 -2.87 16.20 4.15
C GLY A 35 -2.20 15.82 5.48
N PRO A 36 -2.86 15.12 6.40
CA PRO A 36 -2.27 14.65 7.65
C PRO A 36 -1.06 13.73 7.46
N LEU A 37 -1.06 12.94 6.37
CA LEU A 37 0.03 11.99 6.09
C LEU A 37 1.25 12.68 5.49
N THR A 38 1.02 13.60 4.58
CA THR A 38 2.10 14.16 3.76
C THR A 38 2.70 15.41 4.36
N GLY A 39 1.99 16.07 5.28
CA GLY A 39 2.37 17.39 5.80
C GLY A 39 2.42 18.47 4.72
N GLN A 40 2.00 18.17 3.50
CA GLN A 40 2.09 19.06 2.34
C GLN A 40 0.70 19.48 1.87
N ARG A 41 0.59 20.75 1.51
CA ARG A 41 -0.63 21.32 0.91
C ARG A 41 -0.83 20.86 -0.55
N HIS A 42 0.18 20.26 -1.18
CA HIS A 42 0.14 19.81 -2.57
C HIS A 42 0.28 18.28 -2.64
N THR A 43 -0.79 17.64 -2.97
CA THR A 43 -0.96 16.19 -2.96
C THR A 43 -0.64 15.54 -4.30
N LYS A 44 0.59 15.64 -4.77
CA LYS A 44 1.12 14.65 -5.70
C LYS A 44 1.67 13.45 -4.91
N VAL A 45 0.86 12.91 -4.02
CA VAL A 45 1.18 11.64 -3.37
C VAL A 45 0.76 10.55 -4.31
N LEU A 46 1.73 9.96 -4.96
CA LEU A 46 1.59 8.63 -5.50
C LEU A 46 1.48 7.69 -4.30
N LEU A 47 0.25 7.40 -3.88
CA LEU A 47 -0.01 6.21 -3.11
C LEU A 47 0.27 5.05 -4.07
N CYS A 48 1.54 4.67 -4.17
CA CYS A 48 1.90 3.54 -4.97
C CYS A 48 1.17 2.32 -4.40
N SER A 49 0.41 1.64 -5.24
CA SER A 49 -0.33 0.45 -4.83
C SER A 49 0.58 -0.66 -4.31
N ALA A 50 1.86 -0.62 -4.66
CA ALA A 50 2.78 -1.71 -4.39
C ALA A 50 3.72 -1.45 -3.22
N LEU A 51 4.22 -0.22 -3.03
CA LEU A 51 5.11 0.12 -1.91
C LEU A 51 4.46 1.11 -0.96
N PRO A 52 4.47 0.82 0.33
CA PRO A 52 3.92 1.72 1.32
C PRO A 52 4.86 2.91 1.52
N VAL A 53 4.29 4.10 1.61
CA VAL A 53 4.98 5.34 1.94
C VAL A 53 4.30 6.02 3.12
N TYR A 54 5.04 6.85 3.85
CA TYR A 54 4.53 7.59 5.01
C TYR A 54 3.95 6.71 6.14
N LEU A 55 4.46 5.48 6.31
CA LEU A 55 3.91 4.53 7.29
C LEU A 55 3.97 5.05 8.72
N LYS A 56 5.05 5.72 9.09
CA LYS A 56 5.19 6.30 10.43
C LYS A 56 4.12 7.36 10.71
N ARG A 57 3.85 8.23 9.73
CA ARG A 57 2.81 9.25 9.84
C ARG A 57 1.41 8.62 9.79
N LEU A 58 1.22 7.63 8.93
CA LEU A 58 -0.02 6.87 8.88
C LEU A 58 -0.31 6.26 10.26
N ALA A 59 0.60 5.48 10.81
CA ALA A 59 0.44 4.83 12.10
C ALA A 59 0.09 5.83 13.23
N SER A 60 0.77 7.00 13.25
CA SER A 60 0.50 8.04 14.24
C SER A 60 -0.83 8.79 14.04
N SER A 61 -1.40 8.72 12.84
CA SER A 61 -2.65 9.41 12.47
C SER A 61 -3.89 8.52 12.59
N LEU A 62 -3.71 7.22 12.75
CA LEU A 62 -4.82 6.27 12.87
C LEU A 62 -5.46 6.28 14.25
N PRO A 63 -6.72 5.82 14.37
CA PRO A 63 -7.37 5.58 15.64
C PRO A 63 -6.58 4.58 16.50
N LEU A 64 -6.70 4.69 17.82
CA LEU A 64 -6.10 3.72 18.73
C LEU A 64 -6.67 2.32 18.49
N GLY A 65 -5.80 1.32 18.49
CA GLY A 65 -6.19 -0.08 18.27
C GLY A 65 -6.37 -0.46 16.80
N HIS A 66 -6.19 0.47 15.87
CA HIS A 66 -6.26 0.12 14.44
C HIS A 66 -5.08 -0.79 14.05
N PRO A 67 -5.31 -1.88 13.25
CA PRO A 67 -4.25 -2.84 12.88
C PRO A 67 -3.01 -2.20 12.24
N TRP A 68 -3.20 -1.14 11.48
CA TRP A 68 -2.12 -0.44 10.79
C TRP A 68 -1.34 0.55 11.66
N THR A 69 -1.58 0.60 12.95
CA THR A 69 -0.68 1.29 13.90
C THR A 69 0.66 0.58 14.00
N ASN A 70 0.73 -0.71 13.59
CA ASN A 70 1.97 -1.44 13.40
C ASN A 70 2.42 -1.36 11.93
N PRO A 71 3.48 -0.60 11.58
CA PRO A 71 3.97 -0.49 10.20
C PRO A 71 4.41 -1.84 9.61
N GLU A 72 4.89 -2.75 10.42
CA GLU A 72 5.32 -4.08 9.94
C GLU A 72 4.14 -4.90 9.40
N CYS A 73 2.99 -4.82 10.06
CA CYS A 73 1.75 -5.42 9.58
C CYS A 73 1.40 -4.90 8.18
N VAL A 74 1.48 -3.58 7.98
CA VAL A 74 1.19 -2.96 6.69
C VAL A 74 2.15 -3.44 5.61
N ILE A 75 3.46 -3.48 5.91
CA ILE A 75 4.49 -3.93 4.95
C ILE A 75 4.24 -5.37 4.54
N ARG A 76 3.98 -6.26 5.50
CA ARG A 76 3.86 -7.70 5.25
C ARG A 76 2.56 -8.10 4.57
N LEU A 77 1.44 -7.53 5.01
CA LEU A 77 0.10 -7.99 4.62
C LEU A 77 -0.59 -7.12 3.58
N HIS A 78 -0.19 -5.85 3.46
CA HIS A 78 -0.90 -4.85 2.67
C HIS A 78 -0.03 -4.18 1.61
N SER A 79 1.16 -4.73 1.34
CA SER A 79 2.07 -4.23 0.31
C SER A 79 2.70 -5.35 -0.51
N ALA A 80 3.31 -5.00 -1.62
CA ALA A 80 4.06 -5.93 -2.46
C ALA A 80 5.51 -6.16 -1.99
N MET A 81 5.93 -5.57 -0.86
CA MET A 81 7.30 -5.70 -0.34
C MET A 81 7.75 -7.15 -0.17
N PRO A 82 6.95 -8.07 0.41
CA PRO A 82 7.37 -9.47 0.55
C PRO A 82 7.71 -10.13 -0.79
N TYR A 83 7.01 -9.76 -1.87
CA TYR A 83 7.29 -10.26 -3.21
C TYR A 83 8.65 -9.77 -3.72
N TYR A 84 8.90 -8.46 -3.62
CA TYR A 84 10.15 -7.87 -4.12
C TYR A 84 11.39 -8.25 -3.31
N THR A 85 11.21 -8.61 -2.04
CA THR A 85 12.30 -9.04 -1.16
C THR A 85 12.37 -10.55 -0.97
N TYR A 86 11.63 -11.32 -1.75
CA TYR A 86 11.53 -12.78 -1.58
C TYR A 86 12.89 -13.48 -1.70
N PHE A 87 13.72 -13.06 -2.65
CA PHE A 87 15.04 -13.63 -2.89
C PHE A 87 16.17 -12.95 -2.10
N ASP A 88 15.86 -11.91 -1.33
CA ASP A 88 16.84 -11.25 -0.48
C ASP A 88 17.16 -12.08 0.76
N SER A 89 18.38 -11.90 1.29
CA SER A 89 18.72 -12.45 2.60
C SER A 89 17.80 -11.89 3.70
N ALA A 90 17.64 -12.64 4.79
CA ALA A 90 16.84 -12.18 5.92
C ALA A 90 17.30 -10.84 6.48
N VAL A 91 18.62 -10.63 6.52
CA VAL A 91 19.23 -9.37 6.99
C VAL A 91 18.79 -8.22 6.10
N ARG A 92 19.01 -8.34 4.78
CA ARG A 92 18.65 -7.30 3.81
C ARG A 92 17.16 -6.99 3.80
N ARG A 93 16.32 -8.01 3.90
CA ARG A 93 14.87 -7.87 4.00
C ARG A 93 14.44 -7.10 5.24
N ASN A 94 15.03 -7.43 6.40
CA ASN A 94 14.73 -6.74 7.65
C ASN A 94 15.20 -5.28 7.62
N GLU A 95 16.36 -4.99 7.07
CA GLU A 95 16.85 -3.62 6.86
C GLU A 95 15.89 -2.83 5.96
N ALA A 96 15.43 -3.43 4.87
CA ALA A 96 14.48 -2.82 3.97
C ALA A 96 13.14 -2.50 4.67
N PHE A 97 12.62 -3.43 5.44
CA PHE A 97 11.39 -3.23 6.21
C PHE A 97 11.54 -2.14 7.25
N HIS A 98 12.67 -2.12 7.96
CA HIS A 98 12.97 -1.08 8.94
C HIS A 98 13.08 0.31 8.31
N LEU A 99 13.75 0.41 7.17
CA LEU A 99 13.86 1.68 6.43
C LEU A 99 12.49 2.20 5.97
N ILE A 100 11.65 1.33 5.43
CA ILE A 100 10.30 1.71 4.97
C ILE A 100 9.39 2.07 6.15
N ALA A 101 9.47 1.32 7.25
CA ALA A 101 8.66 1.58 8.43
C ALA A 101 8.97 2.94 9.09
N ASN A 102 10.23 3.36 9.04
CA ASN A 102 10.72 4.52 9.78
C ASN A 102 10.94 5.78 8.93
N ASN A 103 11.02 5.65 7.61
CA ASN A 103 11.23 6.78 6.71
C ASN A 103 9.95 7.18 5.98
N ASP A 104 9.68 8.47 5.99
CA ASP A 104 8.54 9.04 5.27
C ASP A 104 8.85 9.30 3.77
N ALA A 105 10.10 9.14 3.34
CA ALA A 105 10.52 9.49 1.99
C ALA A 105 10.63 8.26 1.08
N PHE A 106 9.81 8.21 0.06
CA PHE A 106 9.82 7.17 -0.99
C PHE A 106 11.18 6.99 -1.68
N SER A 107 11.94 8.08 -1.85
CA SER A 107 13.20 8.07 -2.58
C SER A 107 14.28 7.19 -1.92
N TRP A 108 14.32 7.14 -0.59
CA TRP A 108 15.34 6.37 0.12
C TRP A 108 15.05 4.88 0.16
N ALA A 109 13.80 4.51 0.40
CA ALA A 109 13.41 3.10 0.43
C ALA A 109 13.61 2.44 -0.95
N GLY A 110 13.25 3.14 -2.02
CA GLY A 110 13.45 2.65 -3.40
C GLY A 110 14.93 2.53 -3.77
N MET A 111 15.79 3.46 -3.34
CA MET A 111 17.23 3.40 -3.61
C MET A 111 17.92 2.30 -2.79
N ALA A 112 17.63 2.20 -1.51
CA ALA A 112 18.25 1.21 -0.61
C ALA A 112 17.93 -0.24 -1.03
N LEU A 113 16.77 -0.44 -1.67
CA LEU A 113 16.33 -1.76 -2.12
C LEU A 113 16.80 -2.11 -3.54
N GLY A 114 17.51 -1.21 -4.23
CA GLY A 114 17.82 -1.39 -5.64
C GLY A 114 16.57 -1.34 -6.55
N LEU A 115 15.41 -1.00 -6.01
CA LEU A 115 14.14 -0.93 -6.74
C LEU A 115 14.08 0.24 -7.73
N MET A 116 15.09 1.12 -7.73
CA MET A 116 15.19 2.22 -8.70
C MET A 116 15.30 1.71 -10.15
N HIS A 117 15.84 0.51 -10.36
CA HIS A 117 15.84 -0.12 -11.67
C HIS A 117 14.45 -0.53 -12.17
N TYR A 118 13.48 -0.68 -11.27
CA TYR A 118 12.08 -0.97 -11.62
C TYR A 118 11.28 0.27 -12.05
N ARG A 119 11.90 1.44 -12.21
CA ARG A 119 11.25 2.61 -12.81
C ARG A 119 10.80 2.38 -14.25
N CYS A 120 11.32 1.36 -14.90
CA CYS A 120 11.05 1.08 -16.30
C CYS A 120 9.83 0.18 -16.49
N GLY A 121 8.64 0.65 -16.11
CA GLY A 121 7.39 0.10 -16.64
C GLY A 121 6.75 -1.08 -15.92
N ALA A 122 7.39 -1.67 -14.91
CA ALA A 122 6.84 -2.85 -14.19
C ALA A 122 5.69 -2.53 -13.21
N TRP A 123 5.48 -1.25 -12.91
CA TRP A 123 4.43 -0.84 -11.98
C TRP A 123 3.16 -0.49 -12.73
N PRO A 124 2.03 -1.09 -12.37
CA PRO A 124 0.77 -0.71 -13.00
C PRO A 124 0.52 0.78 -12.74
N LYS A 125 0.34 1.54 -13.81
CA LYS A 125 0.00 2.98 -13.74
C LYS A 125 -1.37 3.19 -13.07
N HIS A 126 -2.21 2.18 -13.14
CA HIS A 126 -3.54 2.14 -12.54
C HIS A 126 -3.68 0.89 -11.68
N PRO A 127 -4.42 0.96 -10.56
CA PRO A 127 -4.74 -0.23 -9.78
C PRO A 127 -5.44 -1.26 -10.66
N ARG A 128 -5.02 -2.51 -10.54
CA ARG A 128 -5.63 -3.66 -11.22
C ARG A 128 -6.65 -4.31 -10.30
N PHE A 129 -7.65 -4.92 -10.88
CA PHE A 129 -8.66 -5.69 -10.17
C PHE A 129 -9.09 -6.91 -10.99
N CYS A 130 -9.61 -7.91 -10.32
CA CYS A 130 -10.28 -9.05 -10.92
C CYS A 130 -11.79 -8.83 -10.76
N THR A 131 -12.54 -8.94 -11.85
CA THR A 131 -14.00 -8.76 -11.84
C THR A 131 -14.71 -9.79 -10.98
N ASP A 132 -14.23 -11.02 -10.99
CA ASP A 132 -14.83 -12.12 -10.20
C ASP A 132 -14.54 -11.92 -8.70
N CYS A 133 -13.30 -11.60 -8.32
CA CYS A 133 -12.98 -11.28 -6.95
C CYS A 133 -13.78 -10.07 -6.44
N ASN A 134 -13.94 -9.02 -7.26
CA ASN A 134 -14.75 -7.87 -6.86
C ASN A 134 -16.21 -8.25 -6.58
N ARG A 135 -16.79 -9.12 -7.42
CA ARG A 135 -18.16 -9.60 -7.22
C ARG A 135 -18.28 -10.44 -5.95
N GLU A 136 -17.31 -11.31 -5.69
CA GLU A 136 -17.26 -12.10 -4.46
C GLU A 136 -17.14 -11.20 -3.23
N ASP A 137 -16.27 -10.20 -3.29
CA ASP A 137 -16.06 -9.24 -2.19
C ASP A 137 -17.35 -8.42 -1.94
N GLU A 138 -18.03 -7.97 -2.98
CA GLU A 138 -19.31 -7.24 -2.84
C GLU A 138 -20.38 -8.10 -2.17
N VAL A 139 -20.47 -9.38 -2.53
CA VAL A 139 -21.42 -10.31 -1.90
C VAL A 139 -21.05 -10.59 -0.45
N ALA A 140 -19.78 -10.85 -0.17
CA ALA A 140 -19.32 -11.28 1.15
C ALA A 140 -19.19 -10.12 2.14
N LEU A 141 -18.75 -8.94 1.69
CA LEU A 141 -18.36 -7.82 2.53
C LEU A 141 -19.23 -6.56 2.34
N GLY A 142 -20.04 -6.53 1.29
CA GLY A 142 -20.81 -5.36 0.90
C GLY A 142 -20.00 -4.25 0.22
N PHE A 143 -18.75 -4.52 -0.14
CA PHE A 143 -17.88 -3.60 -0.88
C PHE A 143 -16.75 -4.35 -1.58
N SER A 144 -16.26 -3.80 -2.68
CA SER A 144 -15.06 -4.30 -3.36
C SER A 144 -13.82 -3.50 -2.95
N TYR A 145 -12.63 -4.11 -3.11
CA TYR A 145 -11.36 -3.47 -2.79
C TYR A 145 -10.23 -3.92 -3.71
N PHE A 146 -9.13 -3.13 -3.76
CA PHE A 146 -7.96 -3.49 -4.53
C PHE A 146 -7.04 -4.40 -3.72
N ARG A 147 -6.93 -5.66 -4.15
CA ARG A 147 -6.07 -6.67 -3.54
C ARG A 147 -4.62 -6.48 -3.99
N ARG A 148 -3.67 -6.69 -3.08
CA ARG A 148 -2.23 -6.57 -3.37
C ARG A 148 -1.77 -7.58 -4.44
N GLU A 149 -2.35 -8.77 -4.46
CA GLU A 149 -2.01 -9.83 -5.41
C GLU A 149 -2.25 -9.39 -6.86
N HIS A 150 -3.29 -8.61 -7.11
CA HIS A 150 -3.59 -8.07 -8.43
C HIS A 150 -2.62 -6.97 -8.86
N GLN A 151 -1.87 -6.38 -7.91
CA GLN A 151 -0.90 -5.32 -8.21
C GLN A 151 0.47 -5.87 -8.58
N LEU A 152 0.70 -7.17 -8.40
CA LEU A 152 1.95 -7.79 -8.79
C LEU A 152 2.03 -7.92 -10.31
N PRO A 153 3.23 -7.85 -10.91
CA PRO A 153 3.39 -8.12 -12.32
C PRO A 153 2.95 -9.57 -12.60
N ALA A 154 2.14 -9.75 -13.62
CA ALA A 154 1.82 -11.09 -14.10
C ALA A 154 3.14 -11.75 -14.53
N ILE A 155 3.46 -12.88 -13.92
CA ILE A 155 4.51 -13.76 -14.44
C ILE A 155 3.90 -14.40 -15.68
N VAL A 156 4.21 -13.85 -16.85
CA VAL A 156 3.92 -14.54 -18.10
C VAL A 156 4.90 -15.71 -18.17
N VAL A 157 4.43 -16.87 -17.75
CA VAL A 157 5.13 -18.12 -18.11
C VAL A 157 4.83 -18.26 -19.60
N GLU A 158 5.76 -17.78 -20.44
CA GLU A 158 5.77 -18.22 -21.83
C GLU A 158 6.00 -19.73 -21.79
N ASP A 159 4.96 -20.49 -22.10
CA ASP A 159 5.11 -21.92 -22.34
C ASP A 159 6.22 -22.08 -23.39
N ALA A 160 7.38 -22.55 -22.95
CA ALA A 160 8.43 -22.97 -23.81
C ALA A 160 7.89 -24.18 -24.63
N ARG A 161 7.40 -23.90 -25.83
CA ARG A 161 7.14 -24.90 -26.85
C ARG A 161 8.40 -25.30 -27.57
#